data_4971f3e855d8bc9209b76c6feaa2ebd3
#
_entry.id   4971f3e855d8bc9209b76c6feaa2ebd3
#
_cell.length_a   1.000
_cell.length_b   1.000
_cell.length_c   1.000
_cell.angle_alpha   90.00
_cell.angle_beta   90.00
_cell.angle_gamma   90.00
#
_symmetry.space_group_name_H-M   'P 1'
#
loop_
_entity.id
_entity.type
_entity.pdbx_description
1 polymer ?
#
loop_
_entity_poly.entity_id
_entity_poly.type
_entity_poly.pdbx_seq_one_letter_code
_entity_poly.pdbx_strand_id
1 'polypeptide(L)'
;MRILDKKQYQAILINSIGDNDRFKMMVERNTFKNYAGDPVGKVVKLRATLDVLETFLSVVKQEGGEFTAEEKKGLRELLTHYQSELEKVRDRKEYYKNYYKEHKDYYRNYHKERKERQTEGQNG
;
A
#
# COMPACT_ATOMS: atom_id res chain seq x y z
N MET A 1 9.26 -14.15 -0.76
CA MET A 1 8.16 -13.41 -1.43
C MET A 1 8.23 -13.67 -2.92
N ARG A 2 7.11 -14.07 -3.51
CA ARG A 2 7.03 -14.34 -4.94
C ARG A 2 6.64 -13.06 -5.68
N ILE A 3 7.37 -12.74 -6.77
CA ILE A 3 7.10 -11.58 -7.61
C ILE A 3 6.33 -12.04 -8.84
N LEU A 4 5.15 -11.46 -9.08
CA LEU A 4 4.24 -11.82 -10.15
C LEU A 4 3.95 -10.62 -11.04
N ASP A 5 3.60 -10.85 -12.29
CA ASP A 5 3.02 -9.78 -13.10
C ASP A 5 1.56 -9.51 -12.65
N LYS A 6 0.99 -8.41 -13.11
CA LYS A 6 -0.36 -8.00 -12.69
C LYS A 6 -1.42 -9.04 -13.01
N LYS A 7 -1.35 -9.67 -14.18
CA LYS A 7 -2.31 -10.71 -14.62
C LYS A 7 -2.22 -11.96 -13.76
N GLN A 8 -1.01 -12.40 -13.45
CA GLN A 8 -0.78 -13.55 -12.56
C GLN A 8 -1.30 -13.27 -11.16
N TYR A 9 -1.06 -12.07 -10.64
CA TYR A 9 -1.55 -11.65 -9.34
C TYR A 9 -3.07 -11.64 -9.28
N GLN A 10 -3.72 -11.08 -10.30
CA GLN A 10 -5.17 -11.07 -10.41
C GLN A 10 -5.75 -12.48 -10.45
N ALA A 11 -5.16 -13.38 -11.24
CA ALA A 11 -5.62 -14.78 -11.34
C ALA A 11 -5.54 -15.50 -9.98
N ILE A 12 -4.48 -15.29 -9.22
CA ILE A 12 -4.29 -15.89 -7.89
C ILE A 12 -5.33 -15.33 -6.91
N LEU A 13 -5.58 -14.02 -6.94
CA LEU A 13 -6.58 -13.38 -6.08
C LEU A 13 -8.00 -13.88 -6.41
N ILE A 14 -8.30 -14.03 -7.71
CA ILE A 14 -9.56 -14.60 -8.19
C ILE A 14 -9.81 -15.99 -7.60
N ASN A 15 -8.83 -16.86 -7.69
CA ASN A 15 -8.93 -18.24 -7.20
C ASN A 15 -9.02 -18.34 -5.66
N SER A 16 -8.72 -17.27 -4.95
CA SER A 16 -8.77 -17.20 -3.48
C SER A 16 -10.05 -16.56 -2.94
N ILE A 17 -10.93 -16.08 -3.83
CA ILE A 17 -12.19 -15.47 -3.43
C ILE A 17 -13.12 -16.51 -2.79
N GLY A 18 -13.73 -16.11 -1.67
CA GLY A 18 -14.54 -17.02 -0.85
C GLY A 18 -13.82 -17.54 0.39
N ASP A 19 -12.50 -17.41 0.43
CA ASP A 19 -11.67 -17.72 1.60
C ASP A 19 -10.82 -16.49 1.96
N ASN A 20 -11.33 -15.69 2.89
CA ASN A 20 -10.73 -14.42 3.26
C ASN A 20 -9.32 -14.57 3.84
N ASP A 21 -9.09 -15.59 4.65
CA ASP A 21 -7.80 -15.83 5.27
C ASP A 21 -6.75 -16.21 4.21
N ARG A 22 -7.14 -17.06 3.27
CA ARG A 22 -6.29 -17.44 2.15
C ARG A 22 -5.98 -16.24 1.25
N PHE A 23 -6.99 -15.41 0.97
CA PHE A 23 -6.80 -14.19 0.18
C PHE A 23 -5.78 -13.25 0.83
N LYS A 24 -5.93 -12.96 2.11
CA LYS A 24 -5.01 -12.12 2.88
C LYS A 24 -3.60 -12.69 2.88
N MET A 25 -3.45 -13.99 3.06
CA MET A 25 -2.18 -14.68 3.02
C MET A 25 -1.51 -14.59 1.65
N MET A 26 -2.28 -14.73 0.57
CA MET A 26 -1.77 -14.59 -0.79
C MET A 26 -1.30 -13.18 -1.09
N VAL A 27 -2.04 -12.17 -0.64
CA VAL A 27 -1.64 -10.76 -0.78
C VAL A 27 -0.33 -10.50 -0.01
N GLU A 28 -0.20 -11.05 1.20
CA GLU A 28 1.00 -10.87 2.01
C GLU A 28 2.23 -11.54 1.40
N ARG A 29 2.07 -12.76 0.87
CA ARG A 29 3.17 -13.57 0.34
C ARG A 29 3.63 -13.18 -1.06
N ASN A 30 2.79 -12.51 -1.82
CA ASN A 30 3.07 -12.17 -3.21
C ASN A 30 3.15 -10.65 -3.40
N THR A 31 3.87 -10.23 -4.42
CA THR A 31 3.89 -8.84 -4.86
C THR A 31 3.97 -8.80 -6.38
N PHE A 32 3.69 -7.63 -6.99
CA PHE A 32 3.90 -7.50 -8.43
C PHE A 32 5.18 -6.76 -8.74
N LYS A 33 5.66 -6.99 -9.96
CA LYS A 33 6.78 -6.26 -10.53
C LYS A 33 6.29 -5.00 -11.27
N ASN A 34 7.09 -3.95 -11.20
CA ASN A 34 6.92 -2.74 -12.00
C ASN A 34 7.48 -2.95 -13.42
N TYR A 35 7.58 -1.89 -14.20
CA TYR A 35 8.14 -1.95 -15.56
C TYR A 35 9.59 -2.44 -15.61
N ALA A 36 10.37 -2.16 -14.58
CA ALA A 36 11.76 -2.58 -14.49
C ALA A 36 11.93 -4.02 -13.99
N GLY A 37 10.84 -4.69 -13.64
CA GLY A 37 10.88 -6.05 -13.08
C GLY A 37 11.10 -6.10 -11.57
N ASP A 38 11.12 -4.96 -10.89
CA ASP A 38 11.32 -4.87 -9.43
C ASP A 38 10.00 -5.01 -8.66
N PRO A 39 10.03 -5.54 -7.44
CA PRO A 39 8.82 -5.63 -6.62
C PRO A 39 8.30 -4.24 -6.25
N VAL A 40 6.98 -4.06 -6.30
CA VAL A 40 6.33 -2.81 -5.92
C VAL A 40 6.22 -2.66 -4.42
N GLY A 41 6.17 -1.41 -3.95
CA GLY A 41 6.00 -1.11 -2.53
C GLY A 41 4.60 -1.42 -2.00
N LYS A 42 4.46 -1.37 -0.68
CA LYS A 42 3.23 -1.72 0.04
C LYS A 42 2.00 -0.92 -0.42
N VAL A 43 2.14 0.38 -0.64
CA VAL A 43 1.04 1.25 -1.07
C VAL A 43 0.52 0.85 -2.46
N VAL A 44 1.43 0.61 -3.41
CA VAL A 44 1.07 0.20 -4.77
C VAL A 44 0.40 -1.17 -4.75
N LYS A 45 0.90 -2.10 -3.95
CA LYS A 45 0.32 -3.43 -3.74
C LYS A 45 -1.09 -3.36 -3.17
N LEU A 46 -1.31 -2.52 -2.15
CA LEU A 46 -2.64 -2.32 -1.54
C LEU A 46 -3.64 -1.72 -2.54
N ARG A 47 -3.23 -0.72 -3.30
CA ARG A 47 -4.08 -0.11 -4.34
C ARG A 47 -4.47 -1.11 -5.42
N ALA A 48 -3.54 -1.92 -5.87
CA ALA A 48 -3.81 -2.93 -6.87
C ALA A 48 -4.72 -4.04 -6.34
N THR A 49 -4.58 -4.42 -5.08
CA THR A 49 -5.48 -5.37 -4.41
C THR A 49 -6.90 -4.81 -4.32
N LEU A 50 -7.06 -3.54 -3.93
CA LEU A 50 -8.35 -2.86 -3.92
C LEU A 50 -8.99 -2.78 -5.30
N ASP A 51 -8.21 -2.49 -6.32
CA ASP A 51 -8.65 -2.42 -7.72
C ASP A 51 -9.23 -3.77 -8.17
N VAL A 52 -8.56 -4.86 -7.86
CA VAL A 52 -9.04 -6.22 -8.14
C VAL A 52 -10.36 -6.49 -7.42
N LEU A 53 -10.47 -6.16 -6.15
CA LEU A 53 -11.68 -6.36 -5.35
C LEU A 53 -12.86 -5.52 -5.86
N GLU A 54 -12.63 -4.26 -6.20
CA GLU A 54 -13.66 -3.37 -6.75
C GLU A 54 -14.15 -3.85 -8.12
N THR A 55 -13.25 -4.30 -8.98
CA THR A 55 -13.58 -4.89 -10.28
C THR A 55 -14.47 -6.11 -10.11
N PHE A 56 -14.14 -6.99 -9.16
CA PHE A 56 -14.95 -8.16 -8.86
C PHE A 56 -16.35 -7.81 -8.39
N LEU A 57 -16.47 -6.89 -7.44
CA LEU A 57 -17.77 -6.44 -6.94
C LEU A 57 -18.62 -5.82 -8.05
N SER A 58 -18.00 -5.07 -8.94
CA SER A 58 -18.68 -4.47 -10.10
C SER A 58 -19.22 -5.54 -11.05
N VAL A 59 -18.42 -6.53 -11.41
CA VAL A 59 -18.83 -7.66 -12.27
C VAL A 59 -19.98 -8.44 -11.63
N VAL A 60 -19.90 -8.73 -10.35
CA VAL A 60 -20.94 -9.45 -9.60
C VAL A 60 -22.25 -8.68 -9.59
N LYS A 61 -22.21 -7.36 -9.46
CA LYS A 61 -23.42 -6.52 -9.51
C LYS A 61 -24.07 -6.49 -10.88
N GLN A 62 -23.27 -6.52 -11.96
CA GLN A 62 -23.77 -6.46 -13.35
C GLN A 62 -24.34 -7.78 -13.83
N GLU A 63 -23.67 -8.89 -13.56
CA GLU A 63 -24.02 -10.22 -14.08
C GLU A 63 -24.91 -11.07 -13.17
N GLY A 64 -25.09 -10.65 -11.95
CA GLY A 64 -26.17 -11.12 -11.07
C GLY A 64 -26.09 -12.54 -10.55
N GLY A 65 -24.96 -13.31 -10.62
CA GLY A 65 -25.23 -14.61 -10.17
C GLY A 65 -24.17 -15.67 -9.93
N GLU A 66 -22.90 -15.43 -10.14
CA GLU A 66 -21.88 -16.47 -9.91
C GLU A 66 -21.42 -16.55 -8.44
N PHE A 67 -21.67 -15.53 -7.65
CA PHE A 67 -21.24 -15.50 -6.25
C PHE A 67 -22.42 -15.60 -5.28
N THR A 68 -22.24 -16.40 -4.22
CA THR A 68 -23.21 -16.49 -3.14
C THR A 68 -23.29 -15.21 -2.32
N ALA A 69 -24.35 -15.03 -1.52
CA ALA A 69 -24.47 -13.90 -0.61
C ALA A 69 -23.32 -13.84 0.40
N GLU A 70 -22.84 -15.00 0.86
CA GLU A 70 -21.70 -15.09 1.77
C GLU A 70 -20.41 -14.69 1.12
N GLU A 71 -20.17 -15.08 -0.14
CA GLU A 71 -19.00 -14.66 -0.90
C GLU A 71 -19.00 -13.16 -1.16
N LYS A 72 -20.15 -12.57 -1.50
CA LYS A 72 -20.30 -11.12 -1.66
C LYS A 72 -20.00 -10.37 -0.36
N LYS A 73 -20.49 -10.88 0.76
CA LYS A 73 -20.20 -10.32 2.09
C LYS A 73 -18.71 -10.40 2.39
N GLY A 74 -18.08 -11.54 2.12
CA GLY A 74 -16.64 -11.73 2.29
C GLY A 74 -15.81 -10.76 1.46
N LEU A 75 -16.18 -10.53 0.20
CA LEU A 75 -15.53 -9.54 -0.67
C LEU A 75 -15.64 -8.11 -0.12
N ARG A 76 -16.80 -7.73 0.41
CA ARG A 76 -16.99 -6.41 1.04
C ARG A 76 -16.13 -6.25 2.30
N GLU A 77 -16.04 -7.31 3.10
CA GLU A 77 -15.18 -7.32 4.29
C GLU A 77 -13.70 -7.15 3.92
N LEU A 78 -13.25 -7.84 2.88
CA LEU A 78 -11.88 -7.69 2.35
C LEU A 78 -11.65 -6.27 1.83
N LEU A 79 -12.60 -5.72 1.08
CA LEU A 79 -12.50 -4.35 0.56
C LEU A 79 -12.35 -3.34 1.70
N THR A 80 -13.17 -3.45 2.74
CA THR A 80 -13.10 -2.60 3.93
C THR A 80 -11.76 -2.77 4.65
N HIS A 81 -11.28 -3.99 4.79
CA HIS A 81 -10.00 -4.27 5.42
C HIS A 81 -8.83 -3.59 4.69
N TYR A 82 -8.75 -3.73 3.38
CA TYR A 82 -7.66 -3.14 2.59
C TYR A 82 -7.76 -1.63 2.43
N GLN A 83 -8.97 -1.08 2.40
CA GLN A 83 -9.18 0.37 2.48
C GLN A 83 -8.64 0.93 3.79
N SER A 84 -8.94 0.27 4.90
CA SER A 84 -8.42 0.64 6.23
C SER A 84 -6.89 0.55 6.28
N GLU A 85 -6.30 -0.51 5.73
CA GLU A 85 -4.84 -0.67 5.67
C GLU A 85 -4.17 0.43 4.86
N LEU A 86 -4.77 0.82 3.74
CA LEU A 86 -4.28 1.91 2.90
C LEU A 86 -4.35 3.27 3.62
N GLU A 87 -5.43 3.54 4.33
CA GLU A 87 -5.60 4.75 5.14
C GLU A 87 -4.55 4.85 6.24
N LYS A 88 -4.26 3.76 6.93
CA LYS A 88 -3.21 3.71 7.96
C LYS A 88 -1.84 4.09 7.41
N VAL A 89 -1.51 3.64 6.22
CA VAL A 89 -0.24 3.98 5.57
C VAL A 89 -0.22 5.45 5.15
N ARG A 90 -1.33 5.99 4.64
CA ARG A 90 -1.47 7.40 4.29
C ARG A 90 -1.34 8.30 5.51
N ASP A 91 -1.99 7.96 6.61
CA ASP A 91 -1.94 8.71 7.87
C ASP A 91 -0.52 8.77 8.42
N ARG A 92 0.22 7.67 8.37
CA ARG A 92 1.63 7.65 8.77
C ARG A 92 2.48 8.56 7.88
N LYS A 93 2.25 8.53 6.57
CA LYS A 93 2.97 9.37 5.61
C LYS A 93 2.69 10.85 5.85
N GLU A 94 1.45 11.24 6.10
CA GLU A 94 1.07 12.60 6.46
C GLU A 94 1.68 13.02 7.81
N TYR A 95 1.63 12.13 8.79
CA TYR A 95 2.25 12.36 10.09
C TYR A 95 3.74 12.69 9.96
N TYR A 96 4.50 11.89 9.23
CA TYR A 96 5.93 12.14 9.01
C TYR A 96 6.17 13.42 8.21
N LYS A 97 5.35 13.69 7.20
CA LYS A 97 5.43 14.91 6.40
C LYS A 97 5.21 16.15 7.26
N ASN A 98 4.21 16.14 8.13
CA ASN A 98 3.92 17.22 9.07
C ASN A 98 5.01 17.34 10.11
N TYR A 99 5.52 16.23 10.62
CA TYR A 99 6.64 16.22 11.57
C TYR A 99 7.88 16.91 10.98
N TYR A 100 8.28 16.53 9.78
CA TYR A 100 9.42 17.17 9.10
C TYR A 100 9.15 18.65 8.81
N LYS A 101 7.95 19.02 8.44
CA LYS A 101 7.57 20.41 8.19
C LYS A 101 7.66 21.25 9.45
N GLU A 102 7.18 20.75 10.58
CA GLU A 102 7.26 21.44 11.90
C GLU A 102 8.68 21.57 12.41
N HIS A 103 9.54 20.58 12.13
CA HIS A 103 10.92 20.53 12.61
C HIS A 103 11.94 21.02 11.57
N LYS A 104 11.48 21.48 10.41
CA LYS A 104 12.34 21.94 9.31
C LYS A 104 13.25 23.08 9.74
N ASP A 105 12.74 24.06 10.48
CA ASP A 105 13.51 25.19 10.97
C ASP A 105 14.55 24.76 12.00
N TYR A 106 14.23 23.83 12.85
CA TYR A 106 15.15 23.25 13.82
C TYR A 106 16.35 22.60 13.13
N TYR A 107 16.12 21.75 12.15
CA TYR A 107 17.20 21.11 11.40
C TYR A 107 18.02 22.10 10.59
N ARG A 108 17.37 23.10 10.01
CA ARG A 108 18.05 24.17 9.26
C ARG A 108 18.98 24.98 10.17
N ASN A 109 18.53 25.37 11.33
CA ASN A 109 19.31 26.11 12.34
C ASN A 109 20.46 25.28 12.88
N TYR A 110 20.25 24.00 13.14
CA TYR A 110 21.29 23.07 13.56
C TYR A 110 22.46 22.99 12.56
N HIS A 111 22.15 22.82 11.28
CA HIS A 111 23.16 22.78 10.23
C HIS A 111 23.88 24.11 10.06
N LYS A 112 23.19 25.21 10.21
CA LYS A 112 23.77 26.56 10.12
C LYS A 112 24.75 26.80 11.25
N GLU A 113 24.39 26.52 12.49
CA GLU A 113 25.27 26.62 13.64
C GLU A 113 26.53 25.75 13.49
N ARG A 114 26.37 24.54 12.99
CA ARG A 114 27.50 23.64 12.74
C ARG A 114 28.46 24.21 11.70
N LYS A 115 27.97 24.82 10.63
CA LYS A 115 28.81 25.49 9.64
C LYS A 115 29.55 26.70 10.21
N GLU A 116 28.89 27.51 11.00
CA GLU A 116 29.52 28.68 11.66
C GLU A 116 30.64 28.24 12.61
N ARG A 117 30.46 27.20 13.40
CA ARG A 117 31.49 26.64 14.27
C ARG A 117 32.69 26.12 13.48
N GLN A 118 32.48 25.44 12.35
CA GLN A 118 33.54 24.95 11.50
C GLN A 118 34.33 26.11 10.88
N THR A 119 33.67 27.17 10.44
CA THR A 119 34.28 28.37 9.88
C THR A 119 35.12 29.12 10.92
N GLU A 120 34.62 29.31 12.12
CA GLU A 120 35.33 29.92 13.24
C GLU A 120 36.57 29.12 13.63
N GLY A 121 36.47 27.78 13.65
CA GLY A 121 37.60 26.91 13.92
C GLY A 121 38.69 26.96 12.84
N GLN A 122 38.36 27.26 11.60
CA GLN A 122 39.32 27.42 10.50
C GLN A 122 40.01 28.78 10.51
N ASN A 123 39.36 29.82 11.02
CA ASN A 123 39.89 31.18 11.07
C ASN A 123 40.70 31.49 12.34
N GLY A 124 40.67 30.57 13.28
CA GLY A 124 41.42 30.66 14.51
C GLY A 124 42.76 29.94 14.42
#